data_c6267676ef4ac005e56f6954926aade3
#
_entry.id   c6267676ef4ac005e56f6954926aade3
#
_cell.length_a   1.000
_cell.length_b   1.000
_cell.length_c   1.000
_cell.angle_alpha   90.00
_cell.angle_beta   90.00
_cell.angle_gamma   90.00
#
_symmetry.space_group_name_H-M   'P 1'
#
loop_
_entity.id
_entity.type
_entity.pdbx_description
1 polymer ?
#
loop_
_entity_poly.entity_id
_entity_poly.type
_entity_poly.pdbx_seq_one_letter_code
_entity_poly.pdbx_strand_id
1 'polypeptide(L)'
;MHTPRRLFDCLEWQLTKSPLEDMLAAKEGGQWKKYSTAQVKEIVDTLSSGLIAMGIGPGDGTPEGRDKIAVIAKNRPEWVMLDLAVQQVGAVLTPIYPTISINELEFVLTDAAVKMVFVKDEELFLKVGSLKEKL
;
A
#
# COMPACT_ATOMS: atom_id res chain seq x y z
N MET A 1 -17.36 -15.29 13.47
CA MET A 1 -16.17 -14.90 12.71
C MET A 1 -15.07 -15.92 12.89
N HIS A 2 -14.44 -16.31 11.81
CA HIS A 2 -13.33 -17.26 11.84
C HIS A 2 -12.04 -16.61 12.34
N THR A 3 -11.13 -17.41 12.89
CA THR A 3 -9.78 -16.96 13.23
C THR A 3 -9.08 -16.41 11.98
N PRO A 4 -8.41 -15.25 12.09
CA PRO A 4 -7.65 -14.70 10.96
C PRO A 4 -6.62 -15.69 10.41
N ARG A 5 -6.57 -15.83 9.10
CA ARG A 5 -5.59 -16.69 8.40
C ARG A 5 -4.61 -15.89 7.56
N ARG A 6 -5.02 -14.71 7.11
CA ARG A 6 -4.22 -13.79 6.31
C ARG A 6 -4.04 -12.50 7.10
N LEU A 7 -2.98 -11.75 6.81
CA LEU A 7 -2.73 -10.51 7.55
C LEU A 7 -3.91 -9.53 7.47
N PHE A 8 -4.50 -9.38 6.30
CA PHE A 8 -5.63 -8.45 6.16
C PHE A 8 -6.92 -8.94 6.83
N ASP A 9 -7.05 -10.23 7.16
CA ASP A 9 -8.18 -10.73 7.96
C ASP A 9 -8.16 -10.16 9.37
N CYS A 10 -6.99 -9.76 9.87
CA CYS A 10 -6.83 -9.17 11.19
C CYS A 10 -7.58 -7.86 11.35
N LEU A 11 -7.70 -7.07 10.28
CA LEU A 11 -8.44 -5.81 10.32
C LEU A 11 -9.92 -6.05 10.61
N GLU A 12 -10.54 -6.97 9.90
CA GLU A 12 -11.95 -7.31 10.11
C GLU A 12 -12.18 -7.98 11.47
N TRP A 13 -11.25 -8.83 11.89
CA TRP A 13 -11.31 -9.45 13.20
C TRP A 13 -11.26 -8.40 14.31
N GLN A 14 -10.35 -7.40 14.21
CA GLN A 14 -10.28 -6.31 15.17
C GLN A 14 -11.56 -5.47 15.16
N LEU A 15 -12.09 -5.18 13.98
CA LEU A 15 -13.33 -4.40 13.85
C LEU A 15 -14.49 -5.09 14.60
N THR A 16 -14.55 -6.41 14.54
CA THR A 16 -15.62 -7.19 15.17
C THR A 16 -15.39 -7.41 16.67
N LYS A 17 -14.14 -7.67 17.07
CA LYS A 17 -13.82 -8.13 18.44
C LYS A 17 -13.37 -7.01 19.36
N SER A 18 -12.64 -6.03 18.84
CA SER A 18 -12.02 -4.99 19.66
C SER A 18 -11.75 -3.74 18.83
N PRO A 19 -12.81 -3.07 18.33
CA PRO A 19 -12.62 -1.87 17.52
C PRO A 19 -11.98 -0.74 18.34
N LEU A 20 -11.10 0.01 17.70
CA LEU A 20 -10.38 1.12 18.30
C LEU A 20 -10.82 2.44 17.64
N GLU A 21 -10.85 3.51 18.43
CA GLU A 21 -11.08 4.87 17.92
C GLU A 21 -9.84 5.46 17.26
N ASP A 22 -8.67 4.94 17.60
CA ASP A 22 -7.36 5.42 17.18
C ASP A 22 -6.46 4.28 16.73
N MET A 23 -6.97 3.41 15.88
CA MET A 23 -6.19 2.31 15.32
C MET A 23 -4.91 2.80 14.63
N LEU A 24 -5.02 3.87 13.85
CA LEU A 24 -3.88 4.55 13.24
C LEU A 24 -3.95 6.03 13.60
N ALA A 25 -2.78 6.63 13.83
CA ALA A 25 -2.69 8.04 14.13
C ALA A 25 -1.41 8.63 13.58
N ALA A 26 -1.48 9.88 13.13
CA ALA A 26 -0.32 10.64 12.69
C ALA A 26 -0.48 12.11 13.08
N LYS A 27 0.63 12.77 13.31
CA LYS A 27 0.65 14.19 13.60
C LYS A 27 0.70 14.99 12.31
N GLU A 28 -0.32 15.82 12.09
CA GLU A 28 -0.41 16.70 10.93
C GLU A 28 -0.70 18.12 11.42
N GLY A 29 0.10 19.09 10.99
CA GLY A 29 -0.10 20.48 11.38
C GLY A 29 -0.09 20.71 12.91
N GLY A 30 0.69 19.93 13.65
CA GLY A 30 0.77 20.01 15.11
C GLY A 30 -0.35 19.29 15.86
N GLN A 31 -1.31 18.71 15.15
CA GLN A 31 -2.43 17.98 15.75
C GLN A 31 -2.42 16.51 15.36
N TRP A 32 -2.95 15.66 16.25
CA TRP A 32 -3.11 14.24 15.97
C TRP A 32 -4.33 14.00 15.11
N LYS A 33 -4.11 13.42 13.93
CA LYS A 33 -5.16 12.89 13.07
C LYS A 33 -5.29 11.40 13.34
N LYS A 34 -6.46 10.96 13.76
CA LYS A 34 -6.74 9.58 14.15
C LYS A 34 -7.69 8.93 13.16
N TYR A 35 -7.48 7.63 12.94
CA TYR A 35 -8.37 6.79 12.14
C TYR A 35 -8.86 5.64 13.02
N SER A 36 -10.18 5.49 13.13
CA SER A 36 -10.77 4.34 13.82
C SER A 36 -10.62 3.07 12.99
N THR A 37 -10.79 1.91 13.63
CA THR A 37 -10.76 0.63 12.92
C THR A 37 -11.81 0.61 11.79
N ALA A 38 -13.01 1.13 12.04
CA ALA A 38 -14.07 1.22 11.03
C ALA A 38 -13.67 2.10 9.83
N GLN A 39 -13.05 3.25 10.10
CA GLN A 39 -12.56 4.15 9.04
C GLN A 39 -11.45 3.50 8.22
N VAL A 40 -10.51 2.81 8.88
CA VAL A 40 -9.43 2.10 8.19
C VAL A 40 -10.02 1.02 7.28
N LYS A 41 -10.97 0.25 7.76
CA LYS A 41 -11.64 -0.80 6.97
C LYS A 41 -12.32 -0.22 5.73
N GLU A 42 -13.04 0.88 5.88
CA GLU A 42 -13.71 1.56 4.76
C GLU A 42 -12.71 2.07 3.72
N ILE A 43 -11.62 2.70 4.17
CA ILE A 43 -10.57 3.20 3.28
C ILE A 43 -9.88 2.05 2.56
N VAL A 44 -9.53 0.97 3.28
CA VAL A 44 -8.89 -0.22 2.69
C VAL A 44 -9.79 -0.85 1.63
N ASP A 45 -11.07 -1.01 1.89
CA ASP A 45 -12.02 -1.58 0.93
C ASP A 45 -12.17 -0.70 -0.31
N THR A 46 -12.21 0.62 -0.12
CA THR A 46 -12.28 1.58 -1.23
C THR A 46 -11.02 1.53 -2.09
N LEU A 47 -9.84 1.49 -1.46
CA LEU A 47 -8.57 1.33 -2.16
C LEU A 47 -8.52 0.02 -2.94
N SER A 48 -8.95 -1.07 -2.33
CA SER A 48 -8.99 -2.39 -2.96
C SER A 48 -9.88 -2.37 -4.22
N SER A 49 -11.05 -1.77 -4.12
CA SER A 49 -11.96 -1.62 -5.25
C SER A 49 -11.33 -0.81 -6.39
N GLY A 50 -10.64 0.28 -6.04
CA GLY A 50 -9.93 1.11 -7.01
C GLY A 50 -8.79 0.36 -7.70
N LEU A 51 -8.02 -0.41 -6.94
CA LEU A 51 -6.93 -1.23 -7.49
C LEU A 51 -7.46 -2.28 -8.47
N ILE A 52 -8.55 -2.97 -8.10
CA ILE A 52 -9.20 -3.95 -8.99
C ILE A 52 -9.69 -3.27 -10.28
N ALA A 53 -10.31 -2.10 -10.14
CA ALA A 53 -10.80 -1.34 -11.31
C ALA A 53 -9.67 -0.92 -12.25
N MET A 54 -8.46 -0.74 -11.72
CA MET A 54 -7.26 -0.42 -12.49
C MET A 54 -6.52 -1.66 -13.01
N GLY A 55 -7.07 -2.85 -12.83
CA GLY A 55 -6.51 -4.10 -13.35
C GLY A 55 -5.43 -4.71 -12.47
N ILE A 56 -5.32 -4.31 -11.21
CA ILE A 56 -4.38 -4.89 -10.26
C ILE A 56 -4.98 -6.14 -9.62
N GLY A 57 -4.20 -7.21 -9.54
CA GLY A 57 -4.68 -8.44 -8.95
C GLY A 57 -3.59 -9.50 -8.76
N PRO A 58 -4.00 -10.77 -8.50
CA PRO A 58 -3.08 -11.85 -8.20
C PRO A 58 -2.33 -12.41 -9.42
N GLY A 59 -2.59 -11.92 -10.62
CA GLY A 59 -2.00 -12.48 -11.83
C GLY A 59 -2.29 -13.98 -11.94
N ASP A 60 -1.23 -14.80 -12.10
CA ASP A 60 -1.35 -16.26 -12.13
C ASP A 60 -1.34 -16.90 -10.72
N GLY A 61 -1.27 -16.10 -9.66
CA GLY A 61 -1.26 -16.56 -8.27
C GLY A 61 0.10 -16.99 -7.74
N THR A 62 1.13 -17.10 -8.59
CA THR A 62 2.49 -17.38 -8.14
C THR A 62 3.14 -16.11 -7.56
N PRO A 63 4.15 -16.25 -6.68
CA PRO A 63 4.85 -15.06 -6.16
C PRO A 63 5.40 -14.17 -7.26
N GLU A 64 5.92 -14.73 -8.32
CA GLU A 64 6.47 -13.99 -9.45
C GLU A 64 5.40 -13.38 -10.34
N GLY A 65 4.26 -14.06 -10.50
CA GLY A 65 3.18 -13.66 -11.40
C GLY A 65 2.19 -12.67 -10.79
N ARG A 66 2.20 -12.47 -9.47
CA ARG A 66 1.33 -11.47 -8.82
C ARG A 66 1.76 -10.07 -9.19
N ASP A 67 0.81 -9.16 -9.35
CA ASP A 67 1.11 -7.75 -9.59
C ASP A 67 1.92 -7.16 -8.41
N LYS A 68 2.93 -6.34 -8.72
CA LYS A 68 3.74 -5.65 -7.73
C LYS A 68 3.38 -4.17 -7.72
N ILE A 69 3.14 -3.66 -6.52
CA ILE A 69 2.83 -2.26 -6.28
C ILE A 69 3.94 -1.70 -5.39
N ALA A 70 4.62 -0.67 -5.84
CA ALA A 70 5.64 -0.01 -5.03
C ALA A 70 5.03 1.13 -4.22
N VAL A 71 5.57 1.33 -3.04
CA VAL A 71 5.26 2.49 -2.20
C VAL A 71 6.58 3.14 -1.76
N ILE A 72 6.69 4.45 -2.00
CA ILE A 72 7.86 5.24 -1.65
C ILE A 72 7.41 6.33 -0.68
N ALA A 73 7.46 6.04 0.61
CA ALA A 73 7.00 6.95 1.64
C ALA A 73 7.65 6.62 2.99
N LYS A 74 7.70 7.61 3.87
CA LYS A 74 8.00 7.40 5.28
C LYS A 74 6.80 6.75 5.97
N ASN A 75 6.99 6.29 7.19
CA ASN A 75 5.92 5.72 7.99
C ASN A 75 4.76 6.71 8.13
N ARG A 76 3.57 6.29 7.74
CA ARG A 76 2.33 7.08 7.81
C ARG A 76 1.13 6.14 7.72
N PRO A 77 -0.05 6.58 8.19
CA PRO A 77 -1.25 5.74 8.16
C PRO A 77 -1.60 5.21 6.77
N GLU A 78 -1.44 6.03 5.74
CA GLU A 78 -1.74 5.66 4.35
C GLU A 78 -0.89 4.49 3.87
N TRP A 79 0.34 4.35 4.39
CA TRP A 79 1.23 3.23 4.08
C TRP A 79 0.60 1.91 4.54
N VAL A 80 0.09 1.89 5.77
CA VAL A 80 -0.56 0.69 6.34
C VAL A 80 -1.85 0.36 5.60
N MET A 81 -2.65 1.37 5.29
CA MET A 81 -3.90 1.20 4.54
C MET A 81 -3.64 0.67 3.14
N LEU A 82 -2.62 1.18 2.47
CA LEU A 82 -2.22 0.68 1.15
C LEU A 82 -1.72 -0.76 1.22
N ASP A 83 -0.89 -1.10 2.22
CA ASP A 83 -0.37 -2.46 2.42
C ASP A 83 -1.52 -3.47 2.54
N LEU A 84 -2.50 -3.17 3.39
CA LEU A 84 -3.66 -4.03 3.57
C LEU A 84 -4.50 -4.15 2.29
N ALA A 85 -4.69 -3.06 1.57
CA ALA A 85 -5.45 -3.05 0.33
C ALA A 85 -4.75 -3.87 -0.77
N VAL A 86 -3.44 -3.72 -0.93
CA VAL A 86 -2.66 -4.47 -1.91
C VAL A 86 -2.71 -5.97 -1.62
N GLN A 87 -2.56 -6.36 -0.36
CA GLN A 87 -2.69 -7.77 0.03
C GLN A 87 -4.10 -8.29 -0.23
N GLN A 88 -5.11 -7.50 0.08
CA GLN A 88 -6.52 -7.90 -0.08
C GLN A 88 -6.89 -8.21 -1.53
N VAL A 89 -6.29 -7.51 -2.49
CA VAL A 89 -6.51 -7.79 -3.91
C VAL A 89 -5.60 -8.88 -4.48
N GLY A 90 -4.74 -9.46 -3.66
CA GLY A 90 -3.84 -10.55 -4.07
C GLY A 90 -2.54 -10.11 -4.72
N ALA A 91 -2.25 -8.82 -4.72
CA ALA A 91 -0.99 -8.26 -5.21
C ALA A 91 0.10 -8.27 -4.13
N VAL A 92 1.30 -7.85 -4.47
CA VAL A 92 2.45 -7.78 -3.56
C VAL A 92 2.90 -6.33 -3.41
N LEU A 93 3.04 -5.87 -2.16
CA LEU A 93 3.59 -4.55 -1.89
C LEU A 93 5.11 -4.62 -1.89
N THR A 94 5.73 -3.67 -2.59
CA THR A 94 7.18 -3.50 -2.67
C THR A 94 7.55 -2.16 -2.04
N PRO A 95 7.88 -2.12 -0.75
CA PRO A 95 8.25 -0.87 -0.09
C PRO A 95 9.65 -0.43 -0.50
N ILE A 96 9.80 0.87 -0.72
CA ILE A 96 11.06 1.48 -1.13
C ILE A 96 11.35 2.68 -0.24
N TYR A 97 12.60 2.84 0.20
CA TYR A 97 13.01 3.99 1.00
C TYR A 97 12.99 5.27 0.17
N PRO A 98 12.47 6.40 0.72
CA PRO A 98 12.45 7.68 0.01
C PRO A 98 13.83 8.22 -0.38
N THR A 99 14.88 7.77 0.29
CA THR A 99 16.27 8.18 0.07
C THR A 99 17.00 7.37 -1.02
N ILE A 100 16.30 6.46 -1.67
CA ILE A 100 16.90 5.61 -2.73
C ILE A 100 17.47 6.47 -3.87
N SER A 101 18.61 6.07 -4.41
CA SER A 101 19.18 6.74 -5.59
C SER A 101 18.36 6.43 -6.85
N ILE A 102 18.47 7.29 -7.87
CA ILE A 102 17.74 7.10 -9.12
C ILE A 102 18.10 5.79 -9.82
N ASN A 103 19.36 5.40 -9.76
CA ASN A 103 19.83 4.16 -10.40
C ASN A 103 19.31 2.92 -9.70
N GLU A 104 19.31 2.94 -8.36
CA GLU A 104 18.75 1.85 -7.55
C GLU A 104 17.24 1.75 -7.74
N LEU A 105 16.56 2.90 -7.82
CA LEU A 105 15.12 2.94 -8.06
C LEU A 105 14.77 2.31 -9.42
N GLU A 106 15.50 2.68 -10.47
CA GLU A 106 15.34 2.08 -11.80
C GLU A 106 15.50 0.55 -11.73
N PHE A 107 16.55 0.09 -11.06
CA PHE A 107 16.81 -1.34 -10.89
C PHE A 107 15.64 -2.04 -10.18
N VAL A 108 15.22 -1.52 -9.04
CA VAL A 108 14.14 -2.16 -8.24
C VAL A 108 12.82 -2.21 -9.00
N LEU A 109 12.44 -1.10 -9.65
CA LEU A 109 11.19 -1.06 -10.41
C LEU A 109 11.20 -2.01 -11.60
N THR A 110 12.34 -2.16 -12.25
CA THR A 110 12.50 -3.05 -13.39
C THR A 110 12.57 -4.52 -12.95
N ASP A 111 13.41 -4.83 -11.97
CA ASP A 111 13.63 -6.19 -11.49
C ASP A 111 12.37 -6.81 -10.91
N ALA A 112 11.62 -6.03 -10.12
CA ALA A 112 10.36 -6.48 -9.53
C ALA A 112 9.18 -6.40 -10.52
N ALA A 113 9.38 -5.86 -11.70
CA ALA A 113 8.32 -5.61 -12.68
C ALA A 113 7.13 -4.87 -12.07
N VAL A 114 7.43 -3.78 -11.36
CA VAL A 114 6.43 -2.98 -10.66
C VAL A 114 5.42 -2.39 -11.63
N LYS A 115 4.14 -2.59 -11.35
CA LYS A 115 3.05 -2.17 -12.22
C LYS A 115 2.49 -0.79 -11.87
N MET A 116 2.58 -0.40 -10.60
CA MET A 116 2.06 0.87 -10.10
C MET A 116 2.92 1.35 -8.94
N VAL A 117 3.12 2.66 -8.83
CA VAL A 117 3.94 3.27 -7.76
C VAL A 117 3.12 4.33 -7.03
N PHE A 118 3.05 4.22 -5.73
CA PHE A 118 2.51 5.26 -4.85
C PHE A 118 3.66 6.03 -4.23
N VAL A 119 3.60 7.35 -4.29
CA VAL A 119 4.65 8.25 -3.77
C VAL A 119 4.04 9.25 -2.79
N LYS A 120 4.84 9.67 -1.81
CA LYS A 120 4.39 10.57 -0.75
C LYS A 120 4.27 12.05 -1.18
N ASP A 121 5.00 12.47 -2.21
CA ASP A 121 5.09 13.88 -2.60
C ASP A 121 5.45 14.06 -4.08
N GLU A 122 5.43 15.32 -4.51
CA GLU A 122 5.73 15.71 -5.89
C GLU A 122 7.18 15.45 -6.27
N GLU A 123 8.13 15.60 -5.34
CA GLU A 123 9.54 15.34 -5.61
C GLU A 123 9.75 13.88 -6.04
N LEU A 124 9.18 12.94 -5.30
CA LEU A 124 9.24 11.51 -5.65
C LEU A 124 8.44 11.20 -6.91
N PHE A 125 7.32 11.88 -7.12
CA PHE A 125 6.54 11.73 -8.34
C PHE A 125 7.36 12.10 -9.58
N LEU A 126 8.09 13.20 -9.53
CA LEU A 126 8.96 13.62 -10.64
C LEU A 126 10.14 12.67 -10.82
N LYS A 127 10.70 12.18 -9.72
CA LYS A 127 11.82 11.21 -9.74
C LYS A 127 11.42 9.91 -10.43
N VAL A 128 10.29 9.35 -10.07
CA VAL A 128 9.74 8.14 -10.73
C VAL A 128 9.37 8.45 -12.18
N GLY A 129 8.75 9.59 -12.42
CA GLY A 129 8.35 10.03 -13.76
C GLY A 129 9.53 10.15 -14.73
N SER A 130 10.71 10.51 -14.24
CA SER A 130 11.92 10.59 -15.06
C SER A 130 12.38 9.23 -15.60
N LEU A 131 11.92 8.14 -14.98
CA LEU A 131 12.23 6.77 -15.39
C LEU A 131 11.18 6.15 -16.31
N LYS A 132 10.08 6.86 -16.58
CA LYS A 132 8.93 6.31 -17.29
C LYS A 132 9.27 5.66 -18.62
N GLU A 133 10.16 6.28 -19.39
CA GLU A 133 10.57 5.76 -20.70
C GLU A 133 11.49 4.54 -20.62
N LYS A 134 12.07 4.28 -19.45
CA LYS A 134 12.98 3.16 -19.22
C LYS A 134 12.29 1.94 -18.64
N LEU A 135 11.08 2.10 -18.19
CA LEU A 135 10.25 1.06 -17.58
C LEU A 135 9.17 0.58 -18.58
#